data_8ca28deab2f45b1373cd460bae53ae80
#
_entry.id   8ca28deab2f45b1373cd460bae53ae80
#
_cell.length_a   1.000
_cell.length_b   1.000
_cell.length_c   1.000
_cell.angle_alpha   90.00
_cell.angle_beta   90.00
_cell.angle_gamma   90.00
#
_symmetry.space_group_name_H-M   'P 1'
#
loop_
_entity.id
_entity.type
_entity.pdbx_description
1 polymer ?
#
loop_
_entity_poly.entity_id
_entity_poly.type
_entity_poly.pdbx_seq_one_letter_code
_entity_poly.pdbx_strand_id
1 'polypeptide(L)'
;MLLTRGLTSDFDSVCALYARVTSAMHEKGIAQWNWGTYPNADQIHKSIDAGTLYVVREGNTVVAAVTLDSTFEPAYDAVNWLFGGKPGTFPRLCIAPEKQRQGLGRGMMGEMLAILRSQGCTALRCDTLVNNSAALTLYQKIGMRIAGHIRYSSLPDLRFAALEMRLTNDCPRLPLKMHPAVRGGKLTPWGGEKLRTVYGKDIREVPTGESLEVSCIPGLESTDDAGVKLPDLIAAYGEAFAGEYAKKPFPLLLKLIDAAEPLSVQVHPNDDYAARVE
;
A
#
# COMPACT_ATOMS: atom_id res chain seq x y z
N MET A 1 11.78 -5.64 -24.71
CA MET A 1 12.05 -4.86 -23.49
C MET A 1 11.71 -3.41 -23.80
N LEU A 2 10.81 -2.84 -23.08
CA LEU A 2 10.28 -1.49 -23.32
C LEU A 2 11.18 -0.43 -22.66
N LEU A 3 11.61 -0.70 -21.41
CA LEU A 3 12.49 0.15 -20.63
C LEU A 3 13.96 -0.12 -20.96
N THR A 4 14.68 0.95 -21.26
CA THR A 4 16.14 0.91 -21.44
C THR A 4 16.79 1.97 -20.53
N ARG A 5 18.07 1.79 -20.16
CA ARG A 5 18.77 2.82 -19.41
C ARG A 5 18.82 4.13 -20.17
N GLY A 6 18.58 5.23 -19.47
CA GLY A 6 18.77 6.58 -19.98
C GLY A 6 20.24 6.85 -20.21
N LEU A 7 20.55 7.49 -21.34
CA LEU A 7 21.90 7.89 -21.75
C LEU A 7 22.04 9.40 -21.67
N THR A 8 23.26 9.90 -21.65
CA THR A 8 23.52 11.35 -21.72
C THR A 8 22.91 11.99 -22.94
N SER A 9 22.85 11.26 -24.06
CA SER A 9 22.17 11.73 -25.30
C SER A 9 20.66 11.90 -25.18
N ASP A 10 20.03 11.34 -24.14
CA ASP A 10 18.58 11.48 -23.90
C ASP A 10 18.25 12.72 -23.06
N PHE A 11 19.24 13.37 -22.46
CA PHE A 11 19.06 14.41 -21.45
C PHE A 11 18.07 15.48 -21.88
N ASP A 12 18.28 16.10 -23.04
CA ASP A 12 17.40 17.16 -23.53
C ASP A 12 15.98 16.66 -23.82
N SER A 13 15.85 15.45 -24.37
CA SER A 13 14.56 14.83 -24.67
C SER A 13 13.79 14.48 -23.38
N VAL A 14 14.48 14.03 -22.34
CA VAL A 14 13.91 13.75 -21.03
C VAL A 14 13.48 15.04 -20.34
N CYS A 15 14.31 16.09 -20.35
CA CYS A 15 13.96 17.39 -19.79
C CYS A 15 12.71 17.98 -20.49
N ALA A 16 12.65 17.93 -21.81
CA ALA A 16 11.50 18.36 -22.57
C ALA A 16 10.23 17.54 -22.26
N LEU A 17 10.37 16.22 -22.04
CA LEU A 17 9.27 15.37 -21.62
C LEU A 17 8.73 15.79 -20.24
N TYR A 18 9.59 15.99 -19.23
CA TYR A 18 9.15 16.41 -17.90
C TYR A 18 8.47 17.77 -17.92
N ALA A 19 8.98 18.73 -18.69
CA ALA A 19 8.37 20.05 -18.84
C ALA A 19 6.93 19.94 -19.40
N ARG A 20 6.74 19.16 -20.48
CA ARG A 20 5.41 18.94 -21.10
C ARG A 20 4.46 18.20 -20.14
N VAL A 21 4.94 17.16 -19.45
CA VAL A 21 4.11 16.40 -18.52
C VAL A 21 3.68 17.26 -17.34
N THR A 22 4.57 18.08 -16.79
CA THR A 22 4.27 19.01 -15.69
C THR A 22 3.20 20.03 -16.11
N SER A 23 3.31 20.62 -17.29
CA SER A 23 2.30 21.54 -17.83
C SER A 23 0.93 20.85 -17.95
N ALA A 24 0.88 19.66 -18.54
CA ALA A 24 -0.36 18.89 -18.67
C ALA A 24 -0.95 18.43 -17.33
N MET A 25 -0.13 18.27 -16.28
CA MET A 25 -0.59 18.00 -14.91
C MET A 25 -1.25 19.25 -14.31
N HIS A 26 -0.65 20.41 -14.47
CA HIS A 26 -1.20 21.67 -13.96
C HIS A 26 -2.56 21.99 -14.61
N GLU A 27 -2.73 21.76 -15.90
CA GLU A 27 -4.01 21.91 -16.61
C GLU A 27 -5.12 21.03 -16.00
N LYS A 28 -4.75 19.92 -15.37
CA LYS A 28 -5.67 19.01 -14.67
C LYS A 28 -5.80 19.29 -13.15
N GLY A 29 -5.23 20.39 -12.67
CA GLY A 29 -5.21 20.73 -11.24
C GLY A 29 -4.32 19.83 -10.38
N ILE A 30 -3.35 19.13 -10.97
CA ILE A 30 -2.40 18.26 -10.25
C ILE A 30 -1.10 19.05 -10.05
N ALA A 31 -0.92 19.65 -8.88
CA ALA A 31 0.23 20.51 -8.53
C ALA A 31 1.39 19.73 -7.89
N GLN A 32 1.51 18.44 -8.16
CA GLN A 32 2.53 17.57 -7.58
C GLN A 32 3.96 17.96 -8.01
N TRP A 33 4.11 18.44 -9.22
CA TRP A 33 5.39 18.81 -9.81
C TRP A 33 5.38 20.26 -10.28
N ASN A 34 6.57 20.85 -10.26
CA ASN A 34 6.86 22.17 -10.82
C ASN A 34 8.23 22.12 -11.52
N TRP A 35 8.22 21.99 -12.85
CA TRP A 35 9.44 21.85 -13.62
C TRP A 35 10.41 23.00 -13.36
N GLY A 36 11.66 22.63 -13.11
CA GLY A 36 12.71 23.56 -12.66
C GLY A 36 12.92 23.61 -11.15
N THR A 37 11.89 23.25 -10.35
CA THR A 37 12.01 23.07 -8.90
C THR A 37 12.07 21.57 -8.58
N TYR A 38 11.01 20.82 -8.93
CA TYR A 38 10.93 19.38 -8.84
C TYR A 38 9.90 18.85 -9.84
N PRO A 39 10.28 17.96 -10.78
CA PRO A 39 11.67 17.62 -11.11
C PRO A 39 12.45 18.80 -11.75
N ASN A 40 13.75 18.69 -11.75
CA ASN A 40 14.64 19.66 -12.39
C ASN A 40 15.77 18.96 -13.18
N ALA A 41 16.48 19.74 -13.99
CA ALA A 41 17.55 19.26 -14.86
C ALA A 41 18.68 18.55 -14.10
N ASP A 42 19.08 19.08 -12.93
CA ASP A 42 20.16 18.50 -12.12
C ASP A 42 19.79 17.11 -11.60
N GLN A 43 18.54 16.90 -11.21
CA GLN A 43 18.06 15.58 -10.78
C GLN A 43 18.04 14.56 -11.92
N ILE A 44 17.74 15.00 -13.14
CA ILE A 44 17.79 14.14 -14.32
C ILE A 44 19.24 13.77 -14.64
N HIS A 45 20.13 14.75 -14.63
CA HIS A 45 21.55 14.52 -14.86
C HIS A 45 22.12 13.51 -13.84
N LYS A 46 21.89 13.74 -12.55
CA LYS A 46 22.31 12.81 -11.47
C LYS A 46 21.75 11.40 -11.67
N SER A 47 20.51 11.26 -12.15
CA SER A 47 19.91 9.95 -12.40
C SER A 47 20.52 9.24 -13.61
N ILE A 48 20.96 9.97 -14.62
CA ILE A 48 21.73 9.42 -15.75
C ILE A 48 23.10 8.94 -15.27
N ASP A 49 23.85 9.78 -14.56
CA ASP A 49 25.19 9.47 -14.06
C ASP A 49 25.19 8.26 -13.12
N ALA A 50 24.17 8.17 -12.25
CA ALA A 50 23.97 7.03 -11.36
C ALA A 50 23.46 5.76 -12.07
N GLY A 51 23.08 5.84 -13.34
CA GLY A 51 22.49 4.73 -14.10
C GLY A 51 21.13 4.30 -13.57
N THR A 52 20.42 5.19 -12.87
CA THR A 52 19.09 4.93 -12.27
C THR A 52 17.94 5.45 -13.14
N LEU A 53 18.22 6.27 -14.15
CA LEU A 53 17.21 6.69 -15.12
C LEU A 53 16.92 5.58 -16.11
N TYR A 54 15.64 5.33 -16.35
CA TYR A 54 15.14 4.43 -17.40
C TYR A 54 14.14 5.18 -18.28
N VAL A 55 14.17 4.87 -19.58
CA VAL A 55 13.35 5.56 -20.57
C VAL A 55 12.70 4.58 -21.55
N VAL A 56 11.59 5.02 -22.14
CA VAL A 56 10.98 4.40 -23.32
C VAL A 56 11.18 5.35 -24.48
N ARG A 57 11.68 4.83 -25.60
CA ARG A 57 11.92 5.61 -26.83
C ARG A 57 11.00 5.14 -27.97
N GLU A 58 10.55 6.09 -28.74
CA GLU A 58 9.98 5.88 -30.08
C GLU A 58 10.88 6.60 -31.09
N GLY A 59 11.64 5.84 -31.85
CA GLY A 59 12.73 6.40 -32.65
C GLY A 59 13.75 7.10 -31.75
N ASN A 60 14.03 8.36 -32.00
CA ASN A 60 14.95 9.18 -31.23
C ASN A 60 14.27 10.02 -30.11
N THR A 61 12.96 9.85 -29.93
CA THR A 61 12.19 10.64 -28.96
C THR A 61 11.91 9.82 -27.71
N VAL A 62 12.19 10.39 -26.52
CA VAL A 62 11.78 9.80 -25.25
C VAL A 62 10.32 10.10 -24.99
N VAL A 63 9.51 9.03 -24.87
CA VAL A 63 8.06 9.12 -24.63
C VAL A 63 7.64 8.76 -23.20
N ALA A 64 8.54 8.16 -22.44
CA ALA A 64 8.34 7.95 -21.00
C ALA A 64 9.69 7.87 -20.28
N ALA A 65 9.69 8.24 -19.02
CA ALA A 65 10.88 8.20 -18.16
C ALA A 65 10.51 7.85 -16.72
N VAL A 66 11.44 7.23 -16.01
CA VAL A 66 11.34 6.92 -14.59
C VAL A 66 12.72 6.78 -13.98
N THR A 67 12.90 7.17 -12.73
CA THR A 67 14.08 6.80 -11.93
C THR A 67 13.76 5.56 -11.11
N LEU A 68 14.68 4.61 -11.00
CA LEU A 68 14.59 3.45 -10.11
C LEU A 68 15.75 3.51 -9.13
N ASP A 69 15.45 3.70 -7.85
CA ASP A 69 16.47 3.76 -6.79
C ASP A 69 15.95 3.22 -5.45
N SER A 70 16.69 3.45 -4.37
CA SER A 70 16.33 3.07 -3.00
C SER A 70 16.52 4.24 -2.03
N THR A 71 16.47 5.48 -2.54
CA THR A 71 16.58 6.70 -1.74
C THR A 71 15.18 7.22 -1.43
N PHE A 72 14.94 7.53 -0.17
CA PHE A 72 13.64 7.98 0.31
C PHE A 72 13.77 9.34 0.99
N GLU A 73 12.73 10.14 0.87
CA GLU A 73 12.59 11.39 1.59
C GLU A 73 12.25 11.15 3.07
N PRO A 74 12.68 12.01 4.01
CA PRO A 74 12.38 11.83 5.44
C PRO A 74 10.90 11.69 5.79
N ALA A 75 10.00 12.23 4.95
CA ALA A 75 8.56 12.09 5.14
C ALA A 75 8.08 10.62 5.14
N TYR A 76 8.86 9.71 4.56
CA TYR A 76 8.56 8.28 4.55
C TYR A 76 8.74 7.61 5.91
N ASP A 77 9.53 8.19 6.82
CA ASP A 77 9.78 7.65 8.17
C ASP A 77 8.51 7.71 9.06
N ALA A 78 7.57 8.58 8.71
CA ALA A 78 6.29 8.70 9.42
C ALA A 78 5.24 7.64 9.00
N VAL A 79 5.55 6.78 8.01
CA VAL A 79 4.61 5.79 7.49
C VAL A 79 4.88 4.41 8.09
N ASN A 80 3.84 3.78 8.61
CA ASN A 80 3.91 2.40 9.08
C ASN A 80 3.88 1.43 7.88
N TRP A 81 5.07 1.13 7.35
CA TRP A 81 5.25 0.20 6.25
C TRP A 81 5.09 -1.24 6.71
N LEU A 82 4.24 -1.99 6.03
CA LEU A 82 4.04 -3.42 6.28
C LEU A 82 5.20 -4.26 5.79
N PHE A 83 5.75 -3.91 4.61
CA PHE A 83 6.77 -4.72 3.98
C PHE A 83 8.16 -4.19 4.30
N GLY A 84 8.90 -4.98 5.11
CA GLY A 84 10.27 -4.68 5.50
C GLY A 84 11.31 -5.12 4.45
N GLY A 85 12.58 -5.16 4.88
CA GLY A 85 13.72 -5.56 4.06
C GLY A 85 14.30 -4.41 3.26
N LYS A 86 14.68 -4.63 2.01
CA LYS A 86 15.28 -3.63 1.12
C LYS A 86 14.20 -3.02 0.21
N PRO A 87 13.62 -1.86 0.53
CA PRO A 87 12.65 -1.23 -0.34
C PRO A 87 13.33 -0.57 -1.55
N GLY A 88 12.67 -0.66 -2.70
CA GLY A 88 12.94 0.16 -3.88
C GLY A 88 11.86 1.21 -4.09
N THR A 89 12.14 2.21 -4.90
CA THR A 89 11.21 3.27 -5.29
C THR A 89 11.34 3.63 -6.76
N PHE A 90 10.33 4.32 -7.29
CA PHE A 90 10.32 4.80 -8.66
C PHE A 90 9.87 6.26 -8.75
N PRO A 91 10.65 7.19 -8.20
CA PRO A 91 10.31 8.60 -8.29
C PRO A 91 10.24 9.06 -9.75
N ARG A 92 9.42 10.08 -9.95
CA ARG A 92 9.35 10.82 -11.21
C ARG A 92 8.92 9.96 -12.43
N LEU A 93 8.06 8.95 -12.22
CA LEU A 93 7.45 8.23 -13.36
C LEU A 93 6.61 9.19 -14.19
N CYS A 94 6.95 9.37 -15.45
CA CYS A 94 6.18 10.18 -16.38
C CYS A 94 6.00 9.49 -17.73
N ILE A 95 4.87 9.80 -18.38
CA ILE A 95 4.50 9.32 -19.71
C ILE A 95 3.97 10.51 -20.48
N ALA A 96 4.46 10.70 -21.71
CA ALA A 96 4.01 11.76 -22.61
C ALA A 96 2.48 11.79 -22.68
N PRO A 97 1.84 12.98 -22.60
CA PRO A 97 0.38 13.09 -22.53
C PRO A 97 -0.34 12.33 -23.65
N GLU A 98 0.18 12.37 -24.86
CA GLU A 98 -0.32 11.68 -26.05
C GLU A 98 -0.16 10.16 -26.02
N LYS A 99 0.67 9.63 -25.12
CA LYS A 99 0.91 8.19 -24.94
C LYS A 99 0.21 7.62 -23.71
N GLN A 100 -0.49 8.44 -22.95
CA GLN A 100 -1.26 8.00 -21.80
C GLN A 100 -2.50 7.20 -22.24
N ARG A 101 -3.03 6.35 -21.32
CA ARG A 101 -4.22 5.50 -21.53
C ARG A 101 -4.10 4.45 -22.64
N GLN A 102 -2.89 4.21 -23.16
CA GLN A 102 -2.59 3.20 -24.19
C GLN A 102 -1.92 1.94 -23.63
N GLY A 103 -1.96 1.72 -22.32
CA GLY A 103 -1.35 0.55 -21.64
C GLY A 103 0.13 0.71 -21.35
N LEU A 104 0.81 1.76 -21.83
CA LEU A 104 2.25 1.96 -21.65
C LEU A 104 2.67 1.95 -20.18
N GLY A 105 1.93 2.64 -19.30
CA GLY A 105 2.23 2.66 -17.87
C GLY A 105 2.18 1.27 -17.23
N ARG A 106 1.22 0.43 -17.61
CA ARG A 106 1.14 -0.95 -17.11
C ARG A 106 2.31 -1.81 -17.60
N GLY A 107 2.70 -1.67 -18.85
CA GLY A 107 3.85 -2.35 -19.41
C GLY A 107 5.15 -1.96 -18.71
N MET A 108 5.37 -0.65 -18.51
CA MET A 108 6.52 -0.12 -17.78
C MET A 108 6.57 -0.69 -16.34
N MET A 109 5.45 -0.71 -15.62
CA MET A 109 5.41 -1.22 -14.25
C MET A 109 5.90 -2.67 -14.17
N GLY A 110 5.50 -3.54 -15.11
CA GLY A 110 6.00 -4.93 -15.15
C GLY A 110 7.52 -5.02 -15.23
N GLU A 111 8.13 -4.23 -16.12
CA GLU A 111 9.60 -4.21 -16.28
C GLU A 111 10.31 -3.54 -15.10
N MET A 112 9.77 -2.44 -14.56
CA MET A 112 10.28 -1.78 -13.35
C MET A 112 10.34 -2.75 -12.17
N LEU A 113 9.26 -3.53 -11.93
CA LEU A 113 9.22 -4.54 -10.88
C LEU A 113 10.29 -5.62 -11.09
N ALA A 114 10.51 -6.08 -12.33
CA ALA A 114 11.55 -7.06 -12.64
C ALA A 114 12.95 -6.49 -12.38
N ILE A 115 13.22 -5.25 -12.78
CA ILE A 115 14.51 -4.57 -12.52
C ILE A 115 14.74 -4.43 -11.02
N LEU A 116 13.79 -3.94 -10.24
CA LEU A 116 13.95 -3.76 -8.80
C LEU A 116 14.16 -5.10 -8.07
N ARG A 117 13.45 -6.16 -8.49
CA ARG A 117 13.70 -7.53 -7.97
C ARG A 117 15.13 -8.00 -8.28
N SER A 118 15.61 -7.77 -9.49
CA SER A 118 17.00 -8.15 -9.87
C SER A 118 18.05 -7.36 -9.07
N GLN A 119 17.72 -6.19 -8.57
CA GLN A 119 18.53 -5.39 -7.65
C GLN A 119 18.42 -5.84 -6.18
N GLY A 120 17.64 -6.88 -5.90
CA GLY A 120 17.44 -7.45 -4.57
C GLY A 120 16.44 -6.66 -3.72
N CYS A 121 15.60 -5.81 -4.31
CA CYS A 121 14.53 -5.14 -3.58
C CYS A 121 13.44 -6.15 -3.18
N THR A 122 13.00 -6.06 -1.93
CA THR A 122 11.99 -6.94 -1.33
C THR A 122 10.61 -6.28 -1.22
N ALA A 123 10.59 -4.96 -1.25
CA ALA A 123 9.38 -4.15 -1.22
C ALA A 123 9.49 -3.00 -2.24
N LEU A 124 8.36 -2.46 -2.67
CA LEU A 124 8.25 -1.26 -3.47
C LEU A 124 7.48 -0.21 -2.67
N ARG A 125 7.99 1.01 -2.65
CA ARG A 125 7.33 2.15 -2.01
C ARG A 125 7.30 3.33 -2.96
N CYS A 126 6.20 4.03 -2.99
CA CYS A 126 6.08 5.29 -3.71
C CYS A 126 5.03 6.19 -3.05
N ASP A 127 4.94 7.41 -3.53
CA ASP A 127 3.85 8.30 -3.20
C ASP A 127 3.30 8.98 -4.45
N THR A 128 2.11 9.51 -4.31
CA THR A 128 1.50 10.40 -5.31
C THR A 128 0.47 11.31 -4.65
N LEU A 129 0.22 12.45 -5.25
CA LEU A 129 -0.78 13.38 -4.76
C LEU A 129 -2.17 12.72 -4.72
N VAL A 130 -2.94 12.93 -3.65
CA VAL A 130 -4.24 12.25 -3.43
C VAL A 130 -5.27 12.54 -4.52
N ASN A 131 -5.14 13.64 -5.24
CA ASN A 131 -6.01 13.96 -6.39
C ASN A 131 -5.46 13.47 -7.74
N ASN A 132 -4.27 12.82 -7.77
CA ASN A 132 -3.74 12.19 -8.97
C ASN A 132 -4.37 10.80 -9.18
N SER A 133 -5.65 10.79 -9.56
CA SER A 133 -6.45 9.57 -9.71
C SER A 133 -5.86 8.59 -10.73
N ALA A 134 -5.19 9.10 -11.77
CA ALA A 134 -4.57 8.25 -12.80
C ALA A 134 -3.41 7.43 -12.23
N ALA A 135 -2.53 8.06 -11.45
CA ALA A 135 -1.42 7.37 -10.79
C ALA A 135 -1.93 6.39 -9.72
N LEU A 136 -2.85 6.83 -8.85
CA LEU A 136 -3.47 5.97 -7.83
C LEU A 136 -4.10 4.72 -8.44
N THR A 137 -4.90 4.90 -9.51
CA THR A 137 -5.54 3.77 -10.20
C THR A 137 -4.51 2.81 -10.80
N LEU A 138 -3.43 3.33 -11.40
CA LEU A 138 -2.36 2.49 -11.96
C LEU A 138 -1.68 1.67 -10.85
N TYR A 139 -1.30 2.31 -9.75
CA TYR A 139 -0.58 1.66 -8.65
C TYR A 139 -1.44 0.63 -7.93
N GLN A 140 -2.70 0.93 -7.66
CA GLN A 140 -3.63 -0.03 -7.05
C GLN A 140 -3.91 -1.23 -7.96
N LYS A 141 -4.03 -1.03 -9.29
CA LYS A 141 -4.23 -2.12 -10.26
C LYS A 141 -3.07 -3.10 -10.35
N ILE A 142 -1.85 -2.71 -9.97
CA ILE A 142 -0.70 -3.61 -9.91
C ILE A 142 -0.50 -4.23 -8.51
N GLY A 143 -1.43 -3.97 -7.58
CA GLY A 143 -1.43 -4.57 -6.25
C GLY A 143 -0.78 -3.71 -5.15
N MET A 144 -0.51 -2.42 -5.40
CA MET A 144 -0.05 -1.55 -4.32
C MET A 144 -1.21 -1.18 -3.39
N ARG A 145 -0.96 -1.24 -2.09
CA ARG A 145 -1.87 -0.75 -1.04
C ARG A 145 -1.46 0.65 -0.58
N ILE A 146 -2.42 1.43 -0.11
CA ILE A 146 -2.12 2.68 0.60
C ILE A 146 -1.68 2.31 2.01
N ALA A 147 -0.43 2.64 2.36
CA ALA A 147 0.15 2.43 3.68
C ALA A 147 -0.10 3.60 4.63
N GLY A 148 -0.29 4.78 4.08
CA GLY A 148 -0.52 6.00 4.86
C GLY A 148 -0.60 7.24 3.99
N HIS A 149 -0.48 8.39 4.63
CA HIS A 149 -0.42 9.68 3.94
C HIS A 149 0.72 10.51 4.50
N ILE A 150 1.40 11.22 3.62
CA ILE A 150 2.53 12.09 3.98
C ILE A 150 2.31 13.52 3.48
N ARG A 151 3.09 14.42 4.03
CA ARG A 151 3.25 15.81 3.57
C ARG A 151 4.74 16.11 3.52
N TYR A 152 5.16 16.82 2.50
CA TYR A 152 6.51 17.32 2.39
C TYR A 152 6.61 18.70 3.04
N SER A 153 7.69 19.00 3.74
CA SER A 153 7.94 20.33 4.30
C SER A 153 7.96 21.44 3.25
N SER A 154 8.39 21.11 2.04
CA SER A 154 8.38 22.00 0.88
C SER A 154 6.99 22.21 0.25
N LEU A 155 6.02 21.36 0.57
CA LEU A 155 4.66 21.37 0.03
C LEU A 155 3.62 21.07 1.14
N PRO A 156 3.56 21.90 2.20
CA PRO A 156 2.79 21.59 3.41
C PRO A 156 1.28 21.48 3.18
N ASP A 157 0.75 22.17 2.18
CA ASP A 157 -0.67 22.17 1.85
C ASP A 157 -1.09 20.96 1.01
N LEU A 158 -0.13 20.22 0.44
CA LEU A 158 -0.41 19.07 -0.39
C LEU A 158 -0.33 17.78 0.43
N ARG A 159 -1.30 16.90 0.20
CA ARG A 159 -1.37 15.59 0.82
C ARG A 159 -1.07 14.51 -0.21
N PHE A 160 -0.16 13.62 0.12
CA PHE A 160 0.24 12.50 -0.74
C PHE A 160 -0.20 11.19 -0.12
N ALA A 161 -0.69 10.27 -0.94
CA ALA A 161 -0.89 8.89 -0.55
C ALA A 161 0.45 8.17 -0.70
N ALA A 162 0.91 7.55 0.38
CA ALA A 162 2.07 6.67 0.40
C ALA A 162 1.60 5.24 0.14
N LEU A 163 2.17 4.60 -0.89
CA LEU A 163 1.77 3.27 -1.33
C LEU A 163 2.95 2.31 -1.25
N GLU A 164 2.62 1.06 -1.00
CA GLU A 164 3.60 -0.02 -1.00
C GLU A 164 3.07 -1.31 -1.60
N MET A 165 3.99 -2.17 -2.06
CA MET A 165 3.72 -3.56 -2.36
C MET A 165 4.93 -4.43 -2.05
N ARG A 166 4.70 -5.72 -1.85
CA ARG A 166 5.78 -6.68 -1.70
C ARG A 166 6.31 -7.12 -3.07
N LEU A 167 7.64 -7.27 -3.17
CA LEU A 167 8.32 -7.74 -4.39
C LEU A 167 8.79 -9.19 -4.30
N THR A 168 8.91 -9.75 -3.10
CA THR A 168 9.34 -11.14 -2.85
C THR A 168 8.19 -11.96 -2.28
N ASN A 169 8.35 -13.28 -2.26
CA ASN A 169 7.38 -14.20 -1.66
C ASN A 169 7.67 -14.50 -0.19
N ASP A 170 8.54 -13.73 0.47
CA ASP A 170 8.88 -13.95 1.86
C ASP A 170 7.69 -13.61 2.75
N CYS A 171 7.22 -14.60 3.50
CA CYS A 171 6.18 -14.46 4.50
C CYS A 171 6.80 -13.96 5.82
N PRO A 172 6.09 -13.17 6.65
CA PRO A 172 6.57 -12.85 7.99
C PRO A 172 6.80 -14.11 8.79
N ARG A 173 7.83 -14.09 9.65
CA ARG A 173 8.10 -15.22 10.54
C ARG A 173 6.94 -15.42 11.50
N LEU A 174 6.44 -16.65 11.56
CA LEU A 174 5.41 -17.04 12.51
C LEU A 174 6.05 -17.56 13.82
N PRO A 175 5.39 -17.41 14.98
CA PRO A 175 4.05 -16.84 15.17
C PRO A 175 4.04 -15.29 15.17
N LEU A 176 2.95 -14.70 14.69
CA LEU A 176 2.69 -13.28 14.84
C LEU A 176 1.89 -13.01 16.11
N LYS A 177 2.25 -11.94 16.81
CA LYS A 177 1.41 -11.41 17.87
C LYS A 177 0.25 -10.64 17.26
N MET A 178 -0.97 -11.01 17.67
CA MET A 178 -2.19 -10.33 17.22
C MET A 178 -2.78 -9.48 18.35
N HIS A 179 -3.29 -8.32 17.98
CA HIS A 179 -4.05 -7.44 18.85
C HIS A 179 -5.55 -7.63 18.57
N PRO A 180 -6.35 -7.83 19.60
CA PRO A 180 -7.78 -8.11 19.40
C PRO A 180 -8.56 -6.88 18.98
N ALA A 181 -9.66 -7.11 18.27
CA ALA A 181 -10.77 -6.18 18.22
C ALA A 181 -11.68 -6.38 19.43
N VAL A 182 -12.27 -5.29 19.92
CA VAL A 182 -13.11 -5.30 21.10
C VAL A 182 -14.55 -4.94 20.75
N ARG A 183 -15.51 -5.67 21.33
CA ARG A 183 -16.93 -5.41 21.17
C ARG A 183 -17.57 -5.12 22.51
N GLY A 184 -17.99 -3.87 22.73
CA GLY A 184 -18.48 -3.38 24.01
C GLY A 184 -19.70 -2.47 23.89
N GLY A 185 -20.07 -1.85 25.03
CA GLY A 185 -21.15 -0.92 25.15
C GLY A 185 -22.52 -1.48 24.75
N LYS A 186 -23.22 -0.76 23.91
CA LYS A 186 -24.56 -1.15 23.44
C LYS A 186 -24.60 -2.45 22.65
N LEU A 187 -23.46 -2.89 22.12
CA LEU A 187 -23.36 -4.14 21.33
C LEU A 187 -23.27 -5.37 22.22
N THR A 188 -22.78 -5.22 23.45
CA THR A 188 -22.69 -6.31 24.43
C THR A 188 -23.10 -5.78 25.81
N PRO A 189 -24.38 -5.41 26.01
CA PRO A 189 -24.87 -4.83 27.28
C PRO A 189 -24.78 -5.79 28.45
N TRP A 190 -24.66 -7.07 28.18
CA TRP A 190 -24.43 -8.17 29.13
C TRP A 190 -22.98 -8.33 29.54
N GLY A 191 -22.06 -7.55 28.95
CA GLY A 191 -20.63 -7.66 29.21
C GLY A 191 -20.23 -7.21 30.60
N GLY A 192 -19.00 -7.58 30.98
CA GLY A 192 -18.41 -7.25 32.28
C GLY A 192 -17.20 -6.30 32.14
N GLU A 193 -16.34 -6.37 33.17
CA GLU A 193 -15.09 -5.63 33.26
C GLU A 193 -13.84 -6.52 33.35
N LYS A 194 -14.00 -7.84 33.36
CA LYS A 194 -12.89 -8.78 33.61
C LYS A 194 -11.87 -8.77 32.44
N LEU A 195 -12.33 -8.52 31.22
CA LEU A 195 -11.41 -8.38 30.08
C LEU A 195 -10.38 -7.27 30.34
N ARG A 196 -10.77 -6.17 30.99
CA ARG A 196 -9.89 -5.08 31.39
C ARG A 196 -9.15 -5.40 32.70
N THR A 197 -9.88 -5.77 33.74
CA THR A 197 -9.35 -5.84 35.12
C THR A 197 -8.53 -7.09 35.41
N VAL A 198 -8.89 -8.22 34.80
CA VAL A 198 -8.24 -9.52 34.99
C VAL A 198 -7.28 -9.84 33.85
N TYR A 199 -7.69 -9.58 32.61
CA TYR A 199 -6.89 -9.93 31.41
C TYR A 199 -6.04 -8.78 30.88
N GLY A 200 -6.11 -7.58 31.49
CA GLY A 200 -5.27 -6.44 31.15
C GLY A 200 -5.46 -5.92 29.72
N LYS A 201 -6.65 -6.15 29.14
CA LYS A 201 -6.94 -5.66 27.78
C LYS A 201 -7.11 -4.14 27.77
N ASP A 202 -6.59 -3.47 26.74
CA ASP A 202 -6.81 -2.03 26.54
C ASP A 202 -8.25 -1.79 26.05
N ILE A 203 -9.16 -1.62 27.00
CA ILE A 203 -10.59 -1.45 26.79
C ILE A 203 -11.01 -0.06 27.24
N ARG A 204 -11.57 0.70 26.30
CA ARG A 204 -12.02 2.07 26.53
C ARG A 204 -13.50 2.17 26.91
N GLU A 205 -14.32 1.20 26.48
CA GLU A 205 -15.77 1.20 26.68
C GLU A 205 -16.19 0.07 27.61
N VAL A 206 -17.08 0.37 28.55
CA VAL A 206 -17.61 -0.57 29.55
C VAL A 206 -19.14 -0.44 29.53
N PRO A 207 -19.91 -1.54 29.62
CA PRO A 207 -19.48 -2.95 29.69
C PRO A 207 -18.85 -3.44 28.39
N THR A 208 -17.97 -4.45 28.47
CA THR A 208 -17.35 -5.08 27.30
C THR A 208 -17.49 -6.58 27.40
N GLY A 209 -18.21 -7.16 26.45
CA GLY A 209 -18.53 -8.59 26.46
C GLY A 209 -17.55 -9.45 25.65
N GLU A 210 -16.89 -8.92 24.63
CA GLU A 210 -16.08 -9.72 23.72
C GLU A 210 -14.74 -9.05 23.37
N SER A 211 -13.68 -9.87 23.39
CA SER A 211 -12.36 -9.56 22.83
C SER A 211 -12.05 -10.59 21.76
N LEU A 212 -12.03 -10.16 20.49
CA LEU A 212 -11.84 -11.00 19.32
C LEU A 212 -10.34 -11.11 19.02
N GLU A 213 -9.70 -12.16 19.59
CA GLU A 213 -8.25 -12.38 19.57
C GLU A 213 -7.74 -12.71 18.17
N VAL A 214 -8.50 -13.51 17.41
CA VAL A 214 -8.25 -13.83 15.99
C VAL A 214 -9.56 -13.67 15.24
N SER A 215 -9.64 -12.66 14.39
CA SER A 215 -10.87 -12.31 13.69
C SER A 215 -10.61 -11.71 12.31
N CYS A 216 -11.34 -12.19 11.31
CA CYS A 216 -11.47 -11.59 9.98
C CYS A 216 -12.86 -10.94 9.78
N ILE A 217 -13.66 -10.77 10.82
CA ILE A 217 -14.99 -10.16 10.72
C ILE A 217 -14.85 -8.68 10.33
N PRO A 218 -15.53 -8.22 9.26
CA PRO A 218 -15.46 -6.81 8.84
C PRO A 218 -15.83 -5.85 9.98
N GLY A 219 -14.93 -4.88 10.23
CA GLY A 219 -15.05 -3.91 11.33
C GLY A 219 -14.61 -4.42 12.70
N LEU A 220 -14.29 -5.72 12.83
CA LEU A 220 -13.81 -6.38 14.05
C LEU A 220 -12.60 -7.26 13.76
N GLU A 221 -11.78 -6.86 12.80
CA GLU A 221 -10.57 -7.59 12.43
C GLU A 221 -9.48 -7.41 13.49
N SER A 222 -8.81 -8.50 13.87
CA SER A 222 -7.58 -8.40 14.67
C SER A 222 -6.43 -7.88 13.83
N THR A 223 -5.46 -7.22 14.47
CA THR A 223 -4.31 -6.58 13.82
C THR A 223 -3.00 -7.12 14.38
N ASP A 224 -1.92 -7.03 13.58
CA ASP A 224 -0.55 -7.26 14.08
C ASP A 224 0.01 -6.04 14.84
N ASP A 225 1.27 -6.12 15.32
CA ASP A 225 1.96 -5.02 16.01
C ASP A 225 2.10 -3.73 15.15
N ALA A 226 2.03 -3.84 13.83
CA ALA A 226 2.04 -2.70 12.91
C ALA A 226 0.63 -2.15 12.62
N GLY A 227 -0.42 -2.72 13.22
CA GLY A 227 -1.82 -2.34 12.99
C GLY A 227 -2.40 -2.86 11.69
N VAL A 228 -1.76 -3.85 11.05
CA VAL A 228 -2.26 -4.46 9.82
C VAL A 228 -3.30 -5.52 10.16
N LYS A 229 -4.44 -5.44 9.50
CA LYS A 229 -5.55 -6.36 9.71
C LYS A 229 -5.23 -7.78 9.22
N LEU A 230 -5.70 -8.79 9.93
CA LEU A 230 -5.51 -10.20 9.57
C LEU A 230 -5.95 -10.53 8.12
N PRO A 231 -7.10 -10.07 7.61
CA PRO A 231 -7.45 -10.27 6.20
C PRO A 231 -6.44 -9.67 5.22
N ASP A 232 -5.86 -8.51 5.55
CA ASP A 232 -4.86 -7.85 4.70
C ASP A 232 -3.54 -8.64 4.68
N LEU A 233 -3.15 -9.23 5.83
CA LEU A 233 -2.00 -10.15 5.90
C LEU A 233 -2.22 -11.40 5.05
N ILE A 234 -3.42 -11.99 5.14
CA ILE A 234 -3.81 -13.16 4.32
C ILE A 234 -3.75 -12.80 2.83
N ALA A 235 -4.33 -11.67 2.44
CA ALA A 235 -4.32 -11.21 1.05
C ALA A 235 -2.89 -10.92 0.54
N ALA A 236 -2.04 -10.33 1.40
CA ALA A 236 -0.67 -9.95 1.04
C ALA A 236 0.27 -11.15 0.89
N TYR A 237 0.13 -12.15 1.76
CA TYR A 237 1.07 -13.26 1.83
C TYR A 237 0.52 -14.58 1.28
N GLY A 238 -0.77 -14.65 1.03
CA GLY A 238 -1.42 -15.79 0.39
C GLY A 238 -1.16 -17.12 1.09
N GLU A 239 -0.92 -18.14 0.29
CA GLU A 239 -0.72 -19.52 0.77
C GLU A 239 0.52 -19.65 1.69
N ALA A 240 1.53 -18.80 1.55
CA ALA A 240 2.69 -18.80 2.43
C ALA A 240 2.35 -18.43 3.89
N PHE A 241 1.25 -17.70 4.09
CA PHE A 241 0.78 -17.29 5.42
C PHE A 241 -0.41 -18.10 5.91
N ALA A 242 -1.42 -18.29 5.07
CA ALA A 242 -2.70 -18.88 5.45
C ALA A 242 -2.97 -20.26 4.84
N GLY A 243 -2.00 -20.85 4.12
CA GLY A 243 -2.17 -22.14 3.47
C GLY A 243 -3.37 -22.11 2.51
N GLU A 244 -4.19 -23.15 2.55
CA GLU A 244 -5.39 -23.27 1.72
C GLU A 244 -6.44 -22.18 1.96
N TYR A 245 -6.42 -21.53 3.13
CA TYR A 245 -7.36 -20.45 3.50
C TYR A 245 -7.03 -19.10 2.88
N ALA A 246 -5.97 -19.02 2.09
CA ALA A 246 -5.70 -17.83 1.27
C ALA A 246 -6.76 -17.57 0.20
N LYS A 247 -7.49 -18.62 -0.21
CA LYS A 247 -8.49 -18.59 -1.28
C LYS A 247 -9.90 -18.95 -0.80
N LYS A 248 -10.06 -19.12 0.50
CA LYS A 248 -11.33 -19.50 1.14
C LYS A 248 -11.61 -18.53 2.30
N PRO A 249 -12.85 -18.45 2.80
CA PRO A 249 -13.13 -17.76 4.04
C PRO A 249 -12.23 -18.30 5.17
N PHE A 250 -11.63 -17.39 5.95
CA PHE A 250 -10.80 -17.78 7.09
C PHE A 250 -11.68 -18.44 8.17
N PRO A 251 -11.38 -19.68 8.59
CA PRO A 251 -12.37 -20.50 9.31
C PRO A 251 -12.37 -20.28 10.82
N LEU A 252 -11.42 -19.47 11.35
CA LEU A 252 -11.24 -19.32 12.79
C LEU A 252 -11.78 -17.98 13.27
N LEU A 253 -12.51 -18.04 14.36
CA LEU A 253 -12.85 -16.92 15.22
C LEU A 253 -12.50 -17.30 16.65
N LEU A 254 -11.42 -16.75 17.19
CA LEU A 254 -11.05 -16.93 18.59
C LEU A 254 -11.44 -15.68 19.36
N LYS A 255 -12.27 -15.85 20.40
CA LYS A 255 -12.68 -14.73 21.24
C LYS A 255 -12.69 -15.10 22.72
N LEU A 256 -12.42 -14.12 23.57
CA LEU A 256 -12.70 -14.18 25.01
C LEU A 256 -14.05 -13.49 25.24
N ILE A 257 -14.89 -14.14 26.05
CA ILE A 257 -16.21 -13.63 26.42
C ILE A 257 -16.22 -13.34 27.93
N ASP A 258 -16.61 -12.14 28.29
CA ASP A 258 -16.86 -11.73 29.68
C ASP A 258 -18.34 -11.40 29.86
N ALA A 259 -19.09 -12.37 30.36
CA ALA A 259 -20.52 -12.24 30.63
C ALA A 259 -20.74 -11.93 32.11
N ALA A 260 -21.18 -10.72 32.42
CA ALA A 260 -21.66 -10.32 33.75
C ALA A 260 -23.16 -10.59 33.91
N GLU A 261 -23.89 -10.60 32.82
CA GLU A 261 -25.30 -10.92 32.76
C GLU A 261 -25.55 -12.15 31.84
N PRO A 262 -26.70 -12.82 31.94
CA PRO A 262 -27.02 -13.96 31.07
C PRO A 262 -26.99 -13.58 29.59
N LEU A 263 -26.33 -14.42 28.79
CA LEU A 263 -26.33 -14.29 27.34
C LEU A 263 -27.71 -14.74 26.78
N SER A 264 -28.08 -14.16 25.65
CA SER A 264 -29.23 -14.63 24.88
C SER A 264 -29.01 -16.07 24.41
N VAL A 265 -30.09 -16.84 24.40
CA VAL A 265 -30.08 -18.17 23.74
C VAL A 265 -30.04 -17.96 22.24
N GLN A 266 -29.02 -18.51 21.59
CA GLN A 266 -28.82 -18.39 20.15
C GLN A 266 -28.92 -19.78 19.51
N VAL A 267 -29.69 -19.87 18.46
CA VAL A 267 -29.74 -21.04 17.59
C VAL A 267 -28.91 -20.76 16.36
N HIS A 268 -27.88 -21.56 16.14
CA HIS A 268 -27.07 -21.46 14.94
C HIS A 268 -27.69 -22.32 13.84
N PRO A 269 -28.04 -21.72 12.69
CA PRO A 269 -28.57 -22.52 11.55
C PRO A 269 -27.44 -23.38 10.98
N ASN A 270 -27.83 -24.47 10.33
CA ASN A 270 -26.90 -25.21 9.48
C ASN A 270 -26.67 -24.45 8.16
N ASP A 271 -25.65 -24.87 7.41
CA ASP A 271 -25.22 -24.19 6.17
C ASP A 271 -26.38 -24.14 5.13
N ASP A 272 -27.20 -25.21 5.04
CA ASP A 272 -28.33 -25.26 4.10
C ASP A 272 -29.45 -24.27 4.45
N TYR A 273 -29.61 -23.98 5.74
CA TYR A 273 -30.62 -23.01 6.18
C TYR A 273 -30.08 -21.59 5.98
N ALA A 274 -28.84 -21.34 6.37
CA ALA A 274 -28.19 -20.04 6.19
C ALA A 274 -28.15 -19.61 4.72
N ALA A 275 -27.78 -20.51 3.82
CA ALA A 275 -27.74 -20.25 2.37
C ALA A 275 -29.13 -19.93 1.75
N ARG A 276 -30.25 -20.22 2.46
CA ARG A 276 -31.59 -19.90 1.98
C ARG A 276 -32.17 -18.62 2.52
N VAL A 277 -31.62 -18.09 3.63
CA VAL A 277 -32.22 -17.00 4.41
C VAL A 277 -31.32 -15.76 4.45
N GLU A 278 -30.02 -15.89 4.24
CA GLU A 278 -29.04 -14.82 4.11
C GLU A 278 -28.72 -14.54 2.64
#